data_3b21e34b67ebb8bf77c30f54bb16db7e
#
_entry.id   3b21e34b67ebb8bf77c30f54bb16db7e
#
_cell.length_a   1.000
_cell.length_b   1.000
_cell.length_c   1.000
_cell.angle_alpha   90.00
_cell.angle_beta   90.00
_cell.angle_gamma   90.00
#
_symmetry.space_group_name_H-M   'P 1'
#
loop_
_entity.id
_entity.type
_entity.pdbx_description
1 polymer ?
#
loop_
_entity_poly.entity_id
_entity_poly.type
_entity_poly.pdbx_seq_one_letter_code
_entity_poly.pdbx_strand_id
1 'polypeptide(L)'
;MGLFSKRIEIGSADSSRFESVELIVDTASTYTWIPRELVNRLGLRVSGRRHVRLADGRVVEKEGVDAQVRINGEVHSNFCLIADQSDGLLLGSLTLETFSLGVDPINKTLVPVVASAMAIIIGCELAPKPERYSHLWAPLL
;
A
#
# COMPACT_ATOMS: atom_id res chain seq x y z
N MET A 1 6.94 -17.96 8.61
CA MET A 1 7.20 -16.60 8.11
C MET A 1 7.25 -15.64 9.30
N GLY A 2 8.34 -14.92 9.46
CA GLY A 2 8.48 -13.98 10.56
C GLY A 2 7.70 -12.70 10.26
N LEU A 3 6.58 -12.51 10.94
CA LEU A 3 5.85 -11.25 10.90
C LEU A 3 6.47 -10.28 11.91
N PHE A 4 6.47 -9.02 11.58
CA PHE A 4 6.87 -7.98 12.52
C PHE A 4 6.00 -6.76 12.32
N SER A 5 5.93 -5.94 13.36
CA SER A 5 5.16 -4.71 13.34
C SER A 5 6.06 -3.52 13.06
N LYS A 6 5.48 -2.54 12.41
CA LYS A 6 6.13 -1.24 12.18
C LYS A 6 5.17 -0.15 12.62
N ARG A 7 5.69 0.78 13.41
CA ARG A 7 4.95 1.98 13.76
C ARG A 7 5.10 3.00 12.65
N ILE A 8 3.96 3.45 12.13
CA ILE A 8 3.89 4.52 11.14
C ILE A 8 2.94 5.60 11.66
N GLU A 9 2.83 6.68 10.94
CA GLU A 9 1.88 7.73 11.30
C GLU A 9 0.90 7.95 10.16
N ILE A 10 -0.36 8.17 10.54
CA ILE A 10 -1.43 8.51 9.60
C ILE A 10 -1.86 9.94 9.89
N GLY A 11 -1.99 10.73 8.85
CA GLY A 11 -2.33 12.14 8.93
C GLY A 11 -3.74 12.45 8.48
N SER A 12 -4.25 13.57 8.98
CA SER A 12 -5.47 14.18 8.48
C SER A 12 -5.28 14.65 7.03
N ALA A 13 -6.39 14.93 6.32
CA ALA A 13 -6.36 15.31 4.92
C ALA A 13 -5.46 16.52 4.63
N ASP A 14 -5.43 17.49 5.55
CA ASP A 14 -4.62 18.69 5.45
C ASP A 14 -3.21 18.54 6.05
N SER A 15 -2.86 17.36 6.49
CA SER A 15 -1.58 17.05 7.15
C SER A 15 -1.31 17.86 8.43
N SER A 16 -2.36 18.42 9.05
CA SER A 16 -2.20 19.20 10.26
C SER A 16 -2.03 18.35 11.53
N ARG A 17 -2.51 17.11 11.49
CA ARG A 17 -2.41 16.17 12.61
C ARG A 17 -1.97 14.81 12.11
N PHE A 18 -1.08 14.18 12.87
CA PHE A 18 -0.64 12.80 12.63
C PHE A 18 -0.80 12.00 13.91
N GLU A 19 -1.25 10.78 13.77
CA GLU A 19 -1.33 9.83 14.89
C GLU A 19 -0.58 8.56 14.53
N SER A 20 0.12 8.01 15.51
CA SER A 20 0.85 6.76 15.34
C SER A 20 -0.10 5.57 15.34
N VAL A 21 0.25 4.60 14.53
CA VAL A 21 -0.42 3.31 14.52
C VAL A 21 0.62 2.23 14.27
N GLU A 22 0.42 1.09 14.92
CA GLU A 22 1.30 -0.07 14.72
C GLU A 22 0.63 -1.06 13.80
N LEU A 23 1.29 -1.38 12.70
CA LEU A 23 0.76 -2.26 11.67
C LEU A 23 1.69 -3.45 11.48
N ILE A 24 1.10 -4.60 11.18
CA ILE A 24 1.86 -5.79 10.81
C ILE A 24 2.28 -5.65 9.35
N VAL A 25 3.57 -5.82 9.09
CA VAL A 25 4.09 -5.77 7.73
C VAL A 25 3.66 -7.04 6.99
N ASP A 26 2.90 -6.85 5.91
CA ASP A 26 2.33 -7.96 5.14
C ASP A 26 2.40 -7.66 3.64
N THR A 27 3.43 -8.20 2.99
CA THR A 27 3.65 -7.99 1.56
C THR A 27 2.63 -8.71 0.67
N ALA A 28 1.87 -9.65 1.24
CA ALA A 28 0.78 -10.33 0.53
C ALA A 28 -0.49 -9.47 0.49
N SER A 29 -0.59 -8.45 1.34
CA SER A 29 -1.69 -7.50 1.31
C SER A 29 -1.39 -6.39 0.31
N THR A 30 -2.29 -6.15 -0.63
CA THR A 30 -2.13 -5.05 -1.60
C THR A 30 -2.21 -3.71 -0.88
N TYR A 31 -3.23 -3.53 -0.06
CA TYR A 31 -3.50 -2.27 0.61
C TYR A 31 -3.06 -2.31 2.07
N THR A 32 -2.80 -1.13 2.60
CA THR A 32 -2.62 -0.92 4.03
C THR A 32 -4.01 -0.80 4.66
N TRP A 33 -4.17 -1.39 5.84
CA TRP A 33 -5.42 -1.43 6.58
C TRP A 33 -5.24 -0.68 7.89
N ILE A 34 -6.04 0.38 8.08
CA ILE A 34 -5.95 1.25 9.26
C ILE A 34 -7.27 1.18 10.06
N PRO A 35 -7.22 1.35 11.37
CA PRO A 35 -8.41 1.18 12.19
C PRO A 35 -9.45 2.27 11.95
N ARG A 36 -10.73 1.88 11.98
CA ARG A 36 -11.85 2.81 11.79
C ARG A 36 -11.83 3.95 12.81
N GLU A 37 -11.46 3.67 14.04
CA GLU A 37 -11.38 4.69 15.09
C GLU A 37 -10.37 5.78 14.74
N LEU A 38 -9.24 5.39 14.15
CA LEU A 38 -8.23 6.34 13.70
C LEU A 38 -8.76 7.21 12.55
N VAL A 39 -9.45 6.59 11.60
CA VAL A 39 -10.10 7.30 10.49
C VAL A 39 -11.06 8.35 11.02
N ASN A 40 -11.85 7.98 12.00
CA ASN A 40 -12.84 8.89 12.60
C ASN A 40 -12.17 10.05 13.36
N ARG A 41 -11.15 9.76 14.17
CA ARG A 41 -10.42 10.78 14.92
C ARG A 41 -9.75 11.80 14.01
N LEU A 42 -9.23 11.35 12.88
CA LEU A 42 -8.55 12.21 11.91
C LEU A 42 -9.52 12.90 10.94
N GLY A 43 -10.80 12.58 11.02
CA GLY A 43 -11.80 13.17 10.14
C GLY A 43 -11.68 12.77 8.68
N LEU A 44 -11.08 11.63 8.41
CA LEU A 44 -10.93 11.14 7.04
C LEU A 44 -12.27 10.64 6.50
N ARG A 45 -12.52 10.92 5.22
CA ARG A 45 -13.77 10.54 4.56
C ARG A 45 -13.52 9.39 3.61
N VAL A 46 -14.47 8.47 3.55
CA VAL A 46 -14.45 7.38 2.58
C VAL A 46 -14.37 7.96 1.18
N SER A 47 -13.33 7.57 0.44
CA SER A 47 -13.10 8.02 -0.93
C SER A 47 -13.32 6.93 -1.97
N GLY A 48 -13.45 5.69 -1.55
CA GLY A 48 -13.67 4.58 -2.47
C GLY A 48 -13.94 3.28 -1.75
N ARG A 49 -14.16 2.24 -2.55
CA ARG A 49 -14.40 0.88 -2.07
C ARG A 49 -13.61 -0.09 -2.91
N ARG A 50 -13.25 -1.21 -2.31
CA ARG A 50 -12.53 -2.29 -3.02
C ARG A 50 -13.09 -3.64 -2.61
N HIS A 51 -13.14 -4.55 -3.57
CA HIS A 51 -13.38 -5.96 -3.29
C HIS A 51 -12.03 -6.59 -2.98
N VAL A 52 -11.92 -7.22 -1.83
CA VAL A 52 -10.68 -7.85 -1.39
C VAL A 52 -10.92 -9.30 -1.03
N ARG A 53 -9.97 -10.14 -1.39
CA ARG A 53 -9.98 -11.55 -1.00
C ARG A 53 -9.25 -11.70 0.32
N LEU A 54 -9.97 -12.22 1.31
CA LEU A 54 -9.39 -12.49 2.63
C LEU A 54 -8.60 -13.80 2.61
N ALA A 55 -7.82 -14.03 3.67
CA ALA A 55 -6.98 -15.20 3.78
C ALA A 55 -7.78 -16.51 3.71
N ASP A 56 -9.04 -16.52 4.13
CA ASP A 56 -9.93 -17.68 4.07
C ASP A 56 -10.60 -17.87 2.70
N GLY A 57 -10.28 -17.03 1.71
CA GLY A 57 -10.80 -17.09 0.35
C GLY A 57 -12.08 -16.30 0.11
N ARG A 58 -12.72 -15.79 1.15
CA ARG A 58 -13.93 -14.95 0.96
C ARG A 58 -13.55 -13.63 0.31
N VAL A 59 -14.45 -13.14 -0.55
CA VAL A 59 -14.32 -11.82 -1.14
C VAL A 59 -15.32 -10.89 -0.43
N VAL A 60 -14.81 -9.80 0.12
CA VAL A 60 -15.61 -8.81 0.83
C VAL A 60 -15.37 -7.43 0.25
N GLU A 61 -16.35 -6.55 0.39
CA GLU A 61 -16.18 -5.14 0.04
C GLU A 61 -15.73 -4.36 1.26
N LYS A 62 -14.69 -3.55 1.09
CA LYS A 62 -14.16 -2.68 2.13
C LYS A 62 -14.13 -1.24 1.67
N GLU A 63 -14.46 -0.35 2.58
CA GLU A 63 -14.32 1.08 2.37
C GLU A 63 -12.86 1.48 2.52
N GLY A 64 -12.47 2.50 1.78
CA GLY A 64 -11.12 3.04 1.84
C GLY A 64 -11.11 4.55 1.88
N VAL A 65 -9.99 5.08 2.33
CA VAL A 65 -9.74 6.51 2.47
C VAL A 65 -8.41 6.86 1.84
N ASP A 66 -8.31 8.07 1.30
CA ASP A 66 -7.01 8.62 0.94
C ASP A 66 -6.40 9.24 2.19
N ALA A 67 -5.31 8.66 2.65
CA ALA A 67 -4.66 9.07 3.88
C ALA A 67 -3.25 9.57 3.62
N GLN A 68 -2.82 10.56 4.38
CA GLN A 68 -1.42 10.93 4.43
C GLN A 68 -0.69 9.92 5.31
N VAL A 69 0.32 9.29 4.77
CA VAL A 69 1.13 8.30 5.49
C VAL A 69 2.52 8.87 5.70
N ARG A 70 3.03 8.77 6.93
CA ARG A 70 4.39 9.19 7.24
C ARG A 70 5.18 7.99 7.74
N ILE A 71 6.28 7.72 7.05
CA ILE A 71 7.23 6.68 7.43
C ILE A 71 8.63 7.27 7.36
N ASN A 72 9.40 7.15 8.43
CA ASN A 72 10.79 7.64 8.50
C ASN A 72 10.93 9.11 8.08
N GLY A 73 9.93 9.93 8.41
CA GLY A 73 9.94 11.36 8.09
C GLY A 73 9.43 11.74 6.71
N GLU A 74 9.25 10.79 5.80
CA GLU A 74 8.62 11.03 4.50
C GLU A 74 7.11 10.92 4.60
N VAL A 75 6.40 11.77 3.86
CA VAL A 75 4.93 11.79 3.80
C VAL A 75 4.47 11.58 2.38
N HIS A 76 3.60 10.61 2.18
CA HIS A 76 2.95 10.38 0.90
C HIS A 76 1.49 10.02 1.10
N SER A 77 0.65 10.39 0.14
CA SER A 77 -0.75 10.00 0.13
C SER A 77 -0.89 8.56 -0.35
N ASN A 78 -1.70 7.79 0.35
CA ASN A 78 -1.99 6.41 -0.02
C ASN A 78 -3.46 6.10 0.21
N PHE A 79 -4.03 5.27 -0.67
CA PHE A 79 -5.35 4.74 -0.46
C PHE A 79 -5.25 3.57 0.53
N CYS A 80 -5.88 3.72 1.69
CA CYS A 80 -5.86 2.72 2.76
C CYS A 80 -7.26 2.19 3.00
N LEU A 81 -7.38 0.89 3.26
CA LEU A 81 -8.65 0.28 3.60
C LEU A 81 -8.93 0.46 5.10
N ILE A 82 -10.20 0.58 5.43
CA ILE A 82 -10.65 0.72 6.80
C ILE A 82 -10.82 -0.66 7.41
N ALA A 83 -10.10 -0.91 8.50
CA ALA A 83 -10.18 -2.15 9.24
C ALA A 83 -11.22 -2.02 10.36
N ASP A 84 -12.13 -2.96 10.42
CA ASP A 84 -13.07 -3.14 11.52
C ASP A 84 -12.49 -4.12 12.54
N GLN A 85 -13.23 -4.38 13.64
CA GLN A 85 -12.69 -5.13 14.78
C GLN A 85 -12.16 -6.53 14.44
N SER A 86 -12.74 -7.17 13.45
CA SER A 86 -12.31 -8.52 13.04
C SER A 86 -11.19 -8.54 12.02
N ASP A 87 -10.80 -7.37 11.53
CA ASP A 87 -9.79 -7.26 10.49
C ASP A 87 -8.39 -7.05 11.07
N GLY A 88 -7.37 -7.48 10.34
CA GLY A 88 -5.99 -7.18 10.70
C GLY A 88 -5.61 -5.74 10.38
N LEU A 89 -4.67 -5.20 11.13
CA LEU A 89 -4.05 -3.92 10.85
C LEU A 89 -2.74 -4.21 10.11
N LEU A 90 -2.72 -3.91 8.82
CA LEU A 90 -1.66 -4.37 7.92
C LEU A 90 -0.99 -3.21 7.20
N LEU A 91 0.32 -3.29 7.06
CA LEU A 91 1.10 -2.44 6.19
C LEU A 91 1.32 -3.20 4.88
N GLY A 92 0.65 -2.77 3.83
CA GLY A 92 0.58 -3.51 2.57
C GLY A 92 1.62 -3.10 1.55
N SER A 93 1.69 -3.89 0.47
CA SER A 93 2.72 -3.74 -0.56
C SER A 93 2.65 -2.40 -1.29
N LEU A 94 1.45 -1.88 -1.54
CA LEU A 94 1.29 -0.61 -2.25
C LEU A 94 1.93 0.55 -1.48
N THR A 95 1.76 0.57 -0.16
CA THR A 95 2.40 1.58 0.69
C THR A 95 3.93 1.40 0.69
N LEU A 96 4.41 0.16 0.82
CA LEU A 96 5.83 -0.11 0.78
C LEU A 96 6.45 0.36 -0.54
N GLU A 97 5.80 0.10 -1.66
CA GLU A 97 6.25 0.56 -2.97
C GLU A 97 6.28 2.09 -3.07
N THR A 98 5.25 2.75 -2.55
CA THR A 98 5.20 4.21 -2.53
C THR A 98 6.41 4.82 -1.83
N PHE A 99 6.88 4.18 -0.76
CA PHE A 99 8.02 4.66 0.02
C PHE A 99 9.35 4.03 -0.41
N SER A 100 9.36 3.23 -1.47
CA SER A 100 10.55 2.49 -1.93
C SER A 100 11.18 1.67 -0.81
N LEU A 101 10.34 0.93 -0.08
CA LEU A 101 10.76 0.09 1.04
C LEU A 101 10.53 -1.38 0.71
N GLY A 102 11.51 -2.18 1.07
CA GLY A 102 11.41 -3.63 1.06
C GLY A 102 11.50 -4.19 2.47
N VAL A 103 11.28 -5.48 2.57
CA VAL A 103 11.28 -6.18 3.86
C VAL A 103 12.58 -6.98 3.99
N ASP A 104 13.29 -6.78 5.09
CA ASP A 104 14.36 -7.66 5.53
C ASP A 104 13.76 -8.63 6.55
N PRO A 105 13.48 -9.88 6.17
CA PRO A 105 12.83 -10.82 7.08
C PRO A 105 13.76 -11.35 8.18
N ILE A 106 15.06 -11.25 7.97
CA ILE A 106 16.04 -11.72 8.94
C ILE A 106 16.15 -10.75 10.11
N ASN A 107 16.36 -9.46 9.81
CA ASN A 107 16.47 -8.43 10.81
C ASN A 107 15.13 -7.85 11.23
N LYS A 108 14.04 -8.26 10.57
CA LYS A 108 12.67 -7.77 10.83
C LYS A 108 12.59 -6.25 10.76
N THR A 109 13.11 -5.71 9.66
CA THR A 109 13.15 -4.27 9.41
C THR A 109 12.72 -3.97 7.99
N LEU A 110 12.36 -2.70 7.76
CA LEU A 110 12.17 -2.18 6.41
C LEU A 110 13.47 -1.55 5.94
N VAL A 111 13.82 -1.82 4.68
CA VAL A 111 15.06 -1.34 4.08
C VAL A 111 14.77 -0.63 2.77
N PRO A 112 15.56 0.40 2.40
CA PRO A 112 15.39 1.05 1.11
C PRO A 112 15.63 0.07 -0.04
N VAL A 113 14.83 0.18 -1.09
CA VAL A 113 14.99 -0.61 -2.31
C VAL A 113 15.01 0.30 -3.53
N VAL A 114 15.63 -0.18 -4.59
CA VAL A 114 15.66 0.52 -5.87
C VAL A 114 14.39 0.15 -6.63
N ALA A 115 13.62 1.17 -7.02
CA ALA A 115 12.43 0.97 -7.84
C ALA A 115 12.84 0.56 -9.26
N SER A 116 12.00 -0.28 -9.88
CA SER A 116 12.23 -0.73 -11.25
C SER A 116 11.36 0.07 -12.21
N ALA A 117 11.98 0.58 -13.27
CA ALA A 117 11.27 1.15 -14.41
C ALA A 117 11.58 0.23 -15.60
N MET A 118 10.75 -0.79 -15.74
CA MET A 118 11.03 -1.85 -16.73
C MET A 118 10.19 -1.65 -17.99
N ALA A 119 10.61 -0.72 -18.84
CA ALA A 119 10.30 -0.89 -20.25
C ALA A 119 11.33 -1.90 -20.77
N ILE A 120 10.89 -2.98 -21.37
CA ILE A 120 11.79 -3.99 -21.90
C ILE A 120 12.41 -3.42 -23.17
N ILE A 121 13.60 -2.85 -23.03
CA ILE A 121 14.37 -2.35 -24.16
C ILE A 121 15.57 -3.29 -24.31
N ILE A 122 15.68 -3.92 -25.47
CA ILE A 122 16.82 -4.78 -25.81
C ILE A 122 17.64 -4.01 -26.84
N GLY A 123 18.80 -3.55 -26.42
CA GLY A 123 19.59 -2.62 -27.24
C GLY A 123 18.81 -1.31 -27.40
N CYS A 124 18.65 -0.84 -28.63
CA CYS A 124 17.84 0.33 -28.94
C CYS A 124 16.43 -0.04 -29.44
N GLU A 125 16.06 -1.30 -29.32
CA GLU A 125 14.79 -1.80 -29.82
C GLU A 125 13.92 -2.26 -28.67
N LEU A 126 12.61 -1.98 -28.77
CA LEU A 126 11.67 -2.50 -27.81
C LEU A 126 11.48 -4.00 -28.05
N ALA A 127 11.47 -4.77 -26.97
CA ALA A 127 11.08 -6.15 -27.05
C ALA A 127 9.67 -6.26 -27.63
N PRO A 128 9.37 -7.36 -28.38
CA PRO A 128 8.02 -7.58 -28.86
C PRO A 128 7.03 -7.53 -27.70
N LYS A 129 5.96 -6.82 -27.90
CA LYS A 129 4.90 -6.73 -26.88
C LYS A 129 4.25 -8.10 -26.72
N PRO A 130 4.12 -8.60 -25.51
CA PRO A 130 3.31 -9.80 -25.30
C PRO A 130 1.89 -9.52 -25.81
N GLU A 131 1.38 -10.42 -26.64
CA GLU A 131 0.09 -10.23 -27.29
C GLU A 131 -1.04 -9.88 -26.34
N ARG A 132 -1.07 -10.55 -25.18
CA ARG A 132 -2.08 -10.32 -24.15
C ARG A 132 -2.09 -8.91 -23.57
N TYR A 133 -1.03 -8.14 -23.78
CA TYR A 133 -0.92 -6.78 -23.26
C TYR A 133 -0.87 -5.72 -24.35
N SER A 134 -1.01 -6.11 -25.60
CA SER A 134 -0.90 -5.19 -26.73
C SER A 134 -1.89 -4.03 -26.65
N HIS A 135 -3.10 -4.27 -26.13
CA HIS A 135 -4.13 -3.25 -25.97
C HIS A 135 -3.73 -2.14 -24.99
N LEU A 136 -2.83 -2.42 -24.06
CA LEU A 136 -2.38 -1.41 -23.08
C LEU A 136 -1.37 -0.44 -23.69
N TRP A 137 -0.71 -0.84 -24.78
CA TRP A 137 0.38 -0.08 -25.36
C TRP A 137 -0.02 0.68 -26.63
N ALA A 138 -1.11 0.27 -27.24
CA ALA A 138 -1.57 0.87 -28.49
C ALA A 138 -1.74 2.40 -28.41
N PRO A 139 -2.31 2.98 -27.32
CA PRO A 139 -2.45 4.44 -27.21
C PRO A 139 -1.13 5.19 -27.09
N LEU A 140 -0.03 4.50 -26.80
CA LEU A 140 1.29 5.11 -26.60
C LEU A 140 2.09 5.17 -27.91
N LEU A 141 1.60 4.57 -28.95
CA LEU A 141 2.23 4.53 -30.26
C LEU A 141 1.65 5.56 -31.19
#